data_2dca61e30744113b5b54fec4e1e72a93
#
_entry.id   2dca61e30744113b5b54fec4e1e72a93
#
_cell.length_a   1.000
_cell.length_b   1.000
_cell.length_c   1.000
_cell.angle_alpha   90.00
_cell.angle_beta   90.00
_cell.angle_gamma   90.00
#
_symmetry.space_group_name_H-M   'P 1'
#
loop_
_entity.id
_entity.type
_entity.pdbx_description
1 polymer ?
#
loop_
_entity_poly.entity_id
_entity_poly.type
_entity_poly.pdbx_seq_one_letter_code
_entity_poly.pdbx_strand_id
1 'polypeptide(L)'
;MRKLIFFFFICLFFLFSQCQIQKPVEIEPEKPKISQEHLLRINDLIRQSMENKDIPGAAVMIGQKNQVLFSEVYGNSQLVPDPSPMEYDMIFDLASLTKPVATATSIMILVERGQIHLREKVKDYIPGFKPFLNEQGNYGDDARIWHLLTHTSGLPPYIKNENIPHHFGSFVTLNNMVAYIANMDKTNPPGEDFHYSCLGFICLSYIIKQITGQSVDEFSQENIFIPLGMNHTFFNPPEELKKKCVPTEVIEDLCLKGLVHDPLARVLGGISGNAGLFSTASNLSIFAQMLLNKGEFNGVRILSPLSVERMTEIYRSVFFSGRGLGWDLESPYSSSGGDLFGARSFGHTGYTGTSLWIDPETQIYVILLTNRVHPDDRGSVVSLRSKIANIAASSLLKKQ
;
A
#
# COMPACT_ATOMS: atom_id res chain seq x y z
N MET A 1 -33.07 -96.84 -12.77
CA MET A 1 -32.61 -95.78 -13.67
C MET A 1 -32.25 -94.48 -12.82
N ARG A 2 -30.96 -94.36 -12.45
CA ARG A 2 -30.53 -93.19 -11.67
C ARG A 2 -29.53 -92.43 -12.54
N LYS A 3 -29.83 -91.14 -12.82
CA LYS A 3 -28.98 -90.20 -13.55
C LYS A 3 -28.01 -89.59 -12.58
N LEU A 4 -26.75 -89.71 -12.84
CA LEU A 4 -25.62 -89.06 -12.17
C LEU A 4 -25.49 -87.69 -12.75
N ILE A 5 -25.47 -86.63 -11.89
CA ILE A 5 -25.20 -85.23 -12.27
C ILE A 5 -23.79 -84.92 -11.78
N PHE A 6 -22.89 -84.64 -12.73
CA PHE A 6 -21.52 -84.18 -12.46
C PHE A 6 -21.55 -82.68 -12.23
N PHE A 7 -21.07 -82.24 -11.05
CA PHE A 7 -20.86 -80.82 -10.77
C PHE A 7 -19.38 -80.47 -11.10
N PHE A 8 -19.21 -79.56 -12.06
CA PHE A 8 -17.94 -78.99 -12.38
C PHE A 8 -17.71 -77.76 -11.49
N PHE A 9 -16.73 -77.81 -10.59
CA PHE A 9 -16.24 -76.65 -9.82
C PHE A 9 -15.21 -75.89 -10.67
N ILE A 10 -15.58 -74.71 -11.16
CA ILE A 10 -14.64 -73.79 -11.78
C ILE A 10 -14.09 -72.90 -10.66
N CYS A 11 -12.80 -73.13 -10.28
CA CYS A 11 -12.04 -72.20 -9.42
C CYS A 11 -11.64 -70.97 -10.24
N LEU A 12 -12.31 -69.86 -10.02
CA LEU A 12 -11.89 -68.55 -10.54
C LEU A 12 -10.81 -67.98 -9.59
N PHE A 13 -9.55 -67.99 -10.00
CA PHE A 13 -8.49 -67.28 -9.34
C PHE A 13 -8.61 -65.77 -9.65
N PHE A 14 -9.10 -64.98 -8.69
CA PHE A 14 -9.00 -63.54 -8.74
C PHE A 14 -7.56 -63.10 -8.42
N LEU A 15 -6.79 -62.75 -9.43
CA LEU A 15 -5.54 -61.98 -9.30
C LEU A 15 -5.85 -60.59 -8.84
N PHE A 16 -5.80 -60.33 -7.52
CA PHE A 16 -5.75 -58.98 -6.99
C PHE A 16 -4.39 -58.38 -7.35
N SER A 17 -4.33 -57.61 -8.44
CA SER A 17 -3.23 -56.70 -8.70
C SER A 17 -3.28 -55.61 -7.64
N GLN A 18 -2.37 -55.65 -6.66
CA GLN A 18 -2.16 -54.57 -5.71
C GLN A 18 -1.61 -53.37 -6.49
N CYS A 19 -2.52 -52.47 -6.88
CA CYS A 19 -2.16 -51.12 -7.33
C CYS A 19 -1.58 -50.42 -6.10
N GLN A 20 -0.25 -50.38 -5.98
CA GLN A 20 0.39 -49.50 -5.00
C GLN A 20 0.10 -48.05 -5.41
N ILE A 21 -0.80 -47.40 -4.70
CA ILE A 21 -0.98 -45.96 -4.76
C ILE A 21 0.35 -45.37 -4.25
N GLN A 22 1.21 -44.96 -5.17
CA GLN A 22 2.36 -44.14 -4.84
C GLN A 22 1.81 -42.89 -4.11
N LYS A 23 2.23 -42.69 -2.86
CA LYS A 23 1.98 -41.45 -2.15
C LYS A 23 2.42 -40.29 -3.04
N PRO A 24 1.66 -39.20 -3.15
CA PRO A 24 2.10 -38.01 -3.85
C PRO A 24 3.48 -37.63 -3.29
N VAL A 25 4.46 -37.51 -4.16
CA VAL A 25 5.77 -36.93 -3.79
C VAL A 25 5.45 -35.53 -3.32
N GLU A 26 5.58 -35.27 -2.03
CA GLU A 26 5.53 -33.95 -1.45
C GLU A 26 6.73 -33.20 -2.02
N ILE A 27 6.51 -32.42 -3.09
CA ILE A 27 7.53 -31.54 -3.65
C ILE A 27 7.66 -30.42 -2.60
N GLU A 28 8.67 -30.53 -1.72
CA GLU A 28 9.06 -29.39 -0.90
C GLU A 28 9.27 -28.20 -1.84
N PRO A 29 8.64 -27.04 -1.56
CA PRO A 29 8.84 -25.85 -2.39
C PRO A 29 10.33 -25.54 -2.42
N GLU A 30 10.91 -25.51 -3.61
CA GLU A 30 12.34 -25.22 -3.80
C GLU A 30 12.63 -23.88 -3.11
N LYS A 31 13.50 -23.89 -2.08
CA LYS A 31 13.88 -22.69 -1.36
C LYS A 31 14.41 -21.68 -2.38
N PRO A 32 13.97 -20.43 -2.37
CA PRO A 32 14.43 -19.45 -3.32
C PRO A 32 15.96 -19.35 -3.24
N LYS A 33 16.63 -19.46 -4.40
CA LYS A 33 18.10 -19.34 -4.48
C LYS A 33 18.45 -17.85 -4.38
N ILE A 34 18.67 -17.38 -3.18
CA ILE A 34 18.98 -15.99 -2.86
C ILE A 34 20.36 -15.91 -2.22
N SER A 35 21.14 -14.94 -2.64
CA SER A 35 22.40 -14.59 -2.01
C SER A 35 22.16 -13.79 -0.74
N GLN A 36 22.30 -14.44 0.41
CA GLN A 36 22.27 -13.75 1.70
C GLN A 36 23.40 -12.72 1.82
N GLU A 37 24.57 -13.01 1.24
CA GLU A 37 25.71 -12.07 1.20
C GLU A 37 25.32 -10.75 0.50
N HIS A 38 24.55 -10.81 -0.59
CA HIS A 38 24.07 -9.59 -1.26
C HIS A 38 23.12 -8.80 -0.37
N LEU A 39 22.18 -9.46 0.32
CA LEU A 39 21.24 -8.80 1.22
C LEU A 39 21.96 -8.11 2.39
N LEU A 40 23.07 -8.67 2.89
CA LEU A 40 23.86 -8.05 3.97
C LEU A 40 24.46 -6.69 3.60
N ARG A 41 24.60 -6.36 2.30
CA ARG A 41 25.03 -5.04 1.84
C ARG A 41 24.06 -3.92 2.24
N ILE A 42 22.81 -4.28 2.54
CA ILE A 42 21.82 -3.33 3.07
C ILE A 42 22.30 -2.73 4.41
N ASN A 43 23.00 -3.51 5.22
CA ASN A 43 23.53 -3.05 6.51
C ASN A 43 24.44 -1.82 6.34
N ASP A 44 25.30 -1.83 5.32
CA ASP A 44 26.23 -0.74 5.06
C ASP A 44 25.50 0.50 4.53
N LEU A 45 24.50 0.32 3.65
CA LEU A 45 23.69 1.42 3.14
C LEU A 45 22.92 2.12 4.28
N ILE A 46 22.30 1.35 5.16
CA ILE A 46 21.55 1.91 6.28
C ILE A 46 22.49 2.62 7.25
N ARG A 47 23.65 2.01 7.58
CA ARG A 47 24.66 2.62 8.45
C ARG A 47 25.13 3.96 7.88
N GLN A 48 25.47 4.00 6.59
CA GLN A 48 25.87 5.23 5.92
C GLN A 48 24.79 6.31 5.96
N SER A 49 23.50 5.93 5.77
CA SER A 49 22.40 6.89 5.84
C SER A 49 22.21 7.46 7.26
N MET A 50 22.42 6.63 8.30
CA MET A 50 22.42 7.11 9.68
C MET A 50 23.62 8.04 9.99
N GLU A 51 24.81 7.71 9.51
CA GLU A 51 26.02 8.54 9.65
C GLU A 51 25.87 9.90 8.97
N ASN A 52 25.22 9.92 7.79
CA ASN A 52 24.85 11.14 7.08
C ASN A 52 23.72 11.93 7.77
N LYS A 53 23.08 11.37 8.79
CA LYS A 53 21.90 11.92 9.47
C LYS A 53 20.67 12.05 8.56
N ASP A 54 20.57 11.19 7.53
CA ASP A 54 19.38 11.11 6.67
C ASP A 54 18.20 10.46 7.39
N ILE A 55 18.50 9.52 8.32
CA ILE A 55 17.53 8.78 9.12
C ILE A 55 18.05 8.53 10.54
N PRO A 56 17.20 8.55 11.57
CA PRO A 56 17.55 8.09 12.92
C PRO A 56 17.71 6.57 13.00
N GLY A 57 16.88 5.84 12.25
CA GLY A 57 16.85 4.40 12.19
C GLY A 57 15.89 3.90 11.13
N ALA A 58 15.83 2.59 10.98
CA ALA A 58 15.00 1.94 9.96
C ALA A 58 14.55 0.53 10.37
N ALA A 59 13.41 0.08 9.83
CA ALA A 59 13.04 -1.32 9.70
C ALA A 59 13.01 -1.69 8.22
N VAL A 60 13.74 -2.73 7.84
CA VAL A 60 13.80 -3.25 6.46
C VAL A 60 13.27 -4.67 6.45
N MET A 61 12.32 -4.94 5.55
CA MET A 61 11.84 -6.30 5.33
C MET A 61 11.76 -6.59 3.84
N ILE A 62 12.35 -7.70 3.43
CA ILE A 62 12.32 -8.20 2.06
C ILE A 62 11.77 -9.61 2.11
N GLY A 63 10.82 -9.89 1.24
CA GLY A 63 10.28 -11.22 1.10
C GLY A 63 10.08 -11.62 -0.35
N GLN A 64 9.91 -12.92 -0.56
CA GLN A 64 9.56 -13.49 -1.85
C GLN A 64 8.43 -14.50 -1.67
N LYS A 65 7.36 -14.35 -2.45
CA LYS A 65 6.14 -15.17 -2.24
C LYS A 65 5.68 -15.07 -0.78
N ASN A 66 5.52 -16.20 -0.11
CA ASN A 66 5.07 -16.30 1.28
C ASN A 66 6.24 -16.42 2.28
N GLN A 67 7.46 -16.07 1.89
CA GLN A 67 8.65 -16.17 2.75
C GLN A 67 9.28 -14.81 2.99
N VAL A 68 9.63 -14.53 4.24
CA VAL A 68 10.50 -13.41 4.60
C VAL A 68 11.95 -13.88 4.41
N LEU A 69 12.71 -13.13 3.63
CA LEU A 69 14.09 -13.45 3.26
C LEU A 69 15.10 -12.63 4.06
N PHE A 70 14.70 -11.42 4.45
CA PHE A 70 15.51 -10.48 5.19
C PHE A 70 14.59 -9.64 6.08
N SER A 71 14.92 -9.50 7.35
CA SER A 71 14.19 -8.65 8.30
C SER A 71 15.15 -8.15 9.36
N GLU A 72 15.45 -6.85 9.31
CA GLU A 72 16.40 -6.21 10.22
C GLU A 72 15.92 -4.83 10.64
N VAL A 73 16.35 -4.43 11.83
CA VAL A 73 16.11 -3.09 12.38
C VAL A 73 17.43 -2.42 12.74
N TYR A 74 17.48 -1.09 12.61
CA TYR A 74 18.71 -0.32 12.72
C TYR A 74 18.48 0.97 13.50
N GLY A 75 19.49 1.37 14.25
CA GLY A 75 19.57 2.68 14.88
C GLY A 75 18.49 2.93 15.93
N ASN A 76 17.95 4.13 15.94
CA ASN A 76 17.02 4.59 16.95
C ASN A 76 15.62 4.81 16.36
N SER A 77 14.63 4.41 17.11
CA SER A 77 13.23 4.75 16.83
C SER A 77 12.93 6.21 17.18
N GLN A 78 13.66 6.76 18.15
CA GLN A 78 13.50 8.12 18.66
C GLN A 78 14.88 8.70 19.03
N LEU A 79 15.09 10.00 18.76
CA LEU A 79 16.29 10.73 19.15
C LEU A 79 16.03 11.70 20.30
N VAL A 80 14.84 12.30 20.34
CA VAL A 80 14.44 13.28 21.35
C VAL A 80 13.09 12.89 21.99
N PRO A 81 12.86 13.18 23.30
CA PRO A 81 13.81 13.83 24.21
C PRO A 81 15.03 12.95 24.52
N ASP A 82 14.85 11.62 24.59
CA ASP A 82 15.92 10.66 24.87
C ASP A 82 15.99 9.62 23.76
N PRO A 83 17.19 9.22 23.30
CA PRO A 83 17.35 8.17 22.32
C PRO A 83 16.76 6.84 22.79
N SER A 84 16.03 6.18 21.89
CA SER A 84 15.47 4.85 22.11
C SER A 84 15.79 3.94 20.91
N PRO A 85 16.19 2.68 21.13
CA PRO A 85 16.53 1.79 20.02
C PRO A 85 15.31 1.47 19.15
N MET A 86 15.58 1.11 17.89
CA MET A 86 14.57 0.56 16.99
C MET A 86 14.29 -0.89 17.34
N GLU A 87 13.03 -1.30 17.37
CA GLU A 87 12.58 -2.67 17.62
C GLU A 87 11.74 -3.20 16.43
N TYR A 88 11.62 -4.53 16.31
CA TYR A 88 10.93 -5.18 15.18
C TYR A 88 9.42 -4.91 15.11
N ASP A 89 8.78 -4.65 16.23
CA ASP A 89 7.33 -4.45 16.36
C ASP A 89 6.94 -2.96 16.42
N MET A 90 7.85 -2.07 16.06
CA MET A 90 7.57 -0.64 16.01
C MET A 90 6.55 -0.29 14.93
N ILE A 91 5.70 0.67 15.26
CA ILE A 91 4.56 1.13 14.45
C ILE A 91 4.93 2.48 13.85
N PHE A 92 4.88 2.56 12.51
CA PHE A 92 5.27 3.75 11.75
C PHE A 92 4.05 4.47 11.20
N ASP A 93 4.07 5.80 11.19
CA ASP A 93 3.18 6.59 10.35
C ASP A 93 3.54 6.35 8.88
N LEU A 94 2.65 5.72 8.16
CA LEU A 94 2.85 5.32 6.77
C LEU A 94 2.71 6.47 5.79
N ALA A 95 2.23 7.61 6.22
CA ALA A 95 1.94 8.77 5.37
C ALA A 95 1.17 8.34 4.10
N SER A 96 1.71 8.64 2.92
CA SER A 96 1.02 8.37 1.64
C SER A 96 0.86 6.90 1.26
N LEU A 97 1.49 5.95 1.94
CA LEU A 97 1.13 4.53 1.78
C LEU A 97 -0.33 4.25 2.18
N THR A 98 -0.96 5.13 2.97
CA THR A 98 -2.40 5.11 3.24
C THR A 98 -3.22 5.02 1.95
N LYS A 99 -2.79 5.74 0.89
CA LYS A 99 -3.50 5.80 -0.38
C LYS A 99 -3.73 4.43 -1.03
N PRO A 100 -2.69 3.64 -1.32
CA PRO A 100 -2.89 2.33 -1.91
C PRO A 100 -3.40 1.30 -0.90
N VAL A 101 -2.88 1.29 0.35
CA VAL A 101 -3.14 0.23 1.32
C VAL A 101 -4.58 0.28 1.85
N ALA A 102 -5.06 1.46 2.22
CA ALA A 102 -6.42 1.62 2.74
C ALA A 102 -7.40 2.09 1.66
N THR A 103 -7.17 3.28 1.08
CA THR A 103 -8.19 3.98 0.29
C THR A 103 -8.46 3.35 -1.07
N ALA A 104 -7.42 3.12 -1.88
CA ALA A 104 -7.60 2.52 -3.21
C ALA A 104 -8.08 1.07 -3.11
N THR A 105 -7.58 0.29 -2.16
CA THR A 105 -8.06 -1.07 -1.91
C THR A 105 -9.54 -1.07 -1.51
N SER A 106 -9.97 -0.14 -0.65
CA SER A 106 -11.39 0.03 -0.30
C SER A 106 -12.26 0.37 -1.51
N ILE A 107 -11.82 1.29 -2.37
CA ILE A 107 -12.54 1.59 -3.62
C ILE A 107 -12.64 0.35 -4.51
N MET A 108 -11.58 -0.44 -4.63
CA MET A 108 -11.63 -1.66 -5.46
C MET A 108 -12.55 -2.73 -4.88
N ILE A 109 -12.68 -2.84 -3.57
CA ILE A 109 -13.68 -3.69 -2.93
C ILE A 109 -15.10 -3.22 -3.29
N LEU A 110 -15.36 -1.91 -3.27
CA LEU A 110 -16.65 -1.35 -3.67
C LEU A 110 -16.95 -1.59 -5.16
N VAL A 111 -15.92 -1.54 -6.01
CA VAL A 111 -16.03 -1.89 -7.44
C VAL A 111 -16.46 -3.36 -7.60
N GLU A 112 -15.81 -4.29 -6.89
CA GLU A 112 -16.16 -5.71 -6.93
C GLU A 112 -17.58 -6.00 -6.44
N ARG A 113 -18.06 -5.22 -5.47
CA ARG A 113 -19.42 -5.31 -4.95
C ARG A 113 -20.46 -4.66 -5.86
N GLY A 114 -20.05 -4.05 -6.98
CA GLY A 114 -20.95 -3.32 -7.89
C GLY A 114 -21.57 -2.06 -7.27
N GLN A 115 -20.97 -1.54 -6.19
CA GLN A 115 -21.48 -0.35 -5.49
C GLN A 115 -20.97 0.97 -6.09
N ILE A 116 -19.91 0.89 -6.88
CA ILE A 116 -19.32 2.00 -7.64
C ILE A 116 -18.63 1.43 -8.88
N HIS A 117 -18.52 2.23 -9.95
CA HIS A 117 -17.60 1.88 -11.02
C HIS A 117 -16.67 3.04 -11.38
N LEU A 118 -15.47 2.71 -11.84
CA LEU A 118 -14.37 3.65 -12.02
C LEU A 118 -14.67 4.82 -12.96
N ARG A 119 -15.64 4.68 -13.88
CA ARG A 119 -16.02 5.70 -14.86
C ARG A 119 -17.13 6.64 -14.38
N GLU A 120 -17.70 6.41 -13.21
CA GLU A 120 -18.67 7.33 -12.60
C GLU A 120 -18.04 8.68 -12.32
N LYS A 121 -18.86 9.72 -12.40
CA LYS A 121 -18.43 11.09 -12.21
C LYS A 121 -18.28 11.39 -10.72
N VAL A 122 -17.23 12.08 -10.35
CA VAL A 122 -17.00 12.51 -8.95
C VAL A 122 -18.16 13.36 -8.44
N LYS A 123 -18.77 14.20 -9.29
CA LYS A 123 -19.90 15.06 -8.92
C LYS A 123 -21.17 14.28 -8.54
N ASP A 124 -21.30 13.03 -8.94
CA ASP A 124 -22.45 12.19 -8.58
C ASP A 124 -22.41 11.82 -7.09
N TYR A 125 -21.23 11.84 -6.47
CA TYR A 125 -21.00 11.60 -5.05
C TYR A 125 -20.68 12.85 -4.24
N ILE A 126 -20.08 13.85 -4.89
CA ILE A 126 -19.67 15.13 -4.29
C ILE A 126 -20.38 16.25 -5.01
N PRO A 127 -21.59 16.65 -4.56
CA PRO A 127 -22.33 17.73 -5.17
C PRO A 127 -21.50 19.03 -5.24
N GLY A 128 -21.54 19.68 -6.40
CA GLY A 128 -20.76 20.91 -6.61
C GLY A 128 -19.29 20.70 -6.97
N PHE A 129 -18.85 19.45 -7.23
CA PHE A 129 -17.50 19.23 -7.75
C PHE A 129 -17.35 19.85 -9.13
N LYS A 130 -16.64 21.00 -9.17
CA LYS A 130 -16.50 21.81 -10.38
C LYS A 130 -15.70 21.07 -11.45
N PRO A 131 -16.13 21.07 -12.71
CA PRO A 131 -15.31 20.66 -13.84
C PRO A 131 -14.15 21.64 -14.06
N PHE A 132 -13.23 21.29 -14.93
CA PHE A 132 -12.22 22.24 -15.42
C PHE A 132 -12.89 23.35 -16.23
N LEU A 133 -12.44 24.59 -16.03
CA LEU A 133 -12.86 25.74 -16.79
C LEU A 133 -11.68 26.27 -17.60
N ASN A 134 -11.78 26.25 -18.92
CA ASN A 134 -10.72 26.75 -19.79
C ASN A 134 -10.68 28.29 -19.84
N GLU A 135 -9.63 28.86 -20.45
CA GLU A 135 -9.43 30.31 -20.55
C GLU A 135 -10.57 31.04 -21.31
N GLN A 136 -11.28 30.31 -22.17
CA GLN A 136 -12.43 30.83 -22.92
C GLN A 136 -13.74 30.78 -22.12
N GLY A 137 -13.71 30.31 -20.88
CA GLY A 137 -14.86 30.16 -20.01
C GLY A 137 -15.76 28.95 -20.34
N ASN A 138 -15.26 27.99 -21.11
CA ASN A 138 -15.99 26.75 -21.38
C ASN A 138 -15.64 25.67 -20.36
N TYR A 139 -16.63 24.90 -19.91
CA TYR A 139 -16.45 23.76 -19.05
C TYR A 139 -15.94 22.56 -19.85
N GLY A 140 -14.89 21.91 -19.32
CA GLY A 140 -14.40 20.64 -19.82
C GLY A 140 -15.19 19.45 -19.26
N ASP A 141 -14.65 18.25 -19.48
CA ASP A 141 -15.22 17.02 -18.98
C ASP A 141 -15.20 16.93 -17.45
N ASP A 142 -16.15 16.17 -16.90
CA ASP A 142 -16.22 15.89 -15.47
C ASP A 142 -15.09 14.92 -15.06
N ALA A 143 -14.47 15.18 -13.91
CA ALA A 143 -13.58 14.21 -13.30
C ALA A 143 -14.34 12.93 -12.91
N ARG A 144 -13.70 11.78 -13.07
CA ARG A 144 -14.22 10.43 -12.77
C ARG A 144 -13.42 9.83 -11.61
N ILE A 145 -13.93 8.78 -11.00
CA ILE A 145 -13.30 8.07 -9.87
C ILE A 145 -11.86 7.66 -10.21
N TRP A 146 -11.62 7.09 -11.40
CA TRP A 146 -10.26 6.70 -11.80
C TRP A 146 -9.30 7.87 -11.94
N HIS A 147 -9.76 9.10 -12.27
CA HIS A 147 -8.90 10.28 -12.31
C HIS A 147 -8.34 10.64 -10.91
N LEU A 148 -9.16 10.44 -9.87
CA LEU A 148 -8.69 10.64 -8.49
C LEU A 148 -7.64 9.61 -8.12
N LEU A 149 -7.86 8.32 -8.46
CA LEU A 149 -6.96 7.20 -8.17
C LEU A 149 -5.62 7.30 -8.92
N THR A 150 -5.60 7.93 -10.10
CA THR A 150 -4.40 8.06 -10.94
C THR A 150 -3.73 9.43 -10.84
N HIS A 151 -4.26 10.32 -9.99
CA HIS A 151 -3.77 11.71 -9.86
C HIS A 151 -3.85 12.53 -11.16
N THR A 152 -4.89 12.31 -11.94
CA THR A 152 -5.12 13.00 -13.22
C THR A 152 -6.44 13.78 -13.23
N SER A 153 -6.95 14.14 -12.06
CA SER A 153 -8.25 14.83 -11.92
C SER A 153 -8.20 16.34 -12.15
N GLY A 154 -7.02 16.92 -12.34
CA GLY A 154 -6.82 18.36 -12.39
C GLY A 154 -6.88 19.05 -11.02
N LEU A 155 -7.09 18.33 -9.92
CA LEU A 155 -7.04 18.91 -8.58
C LEU A 155 -5.62 19.37 -8.25
N PRO A 156 -5.47 20.52 -7.55
CA PRO A 156 -4.19 20.92 -6.98
C PRO A 156 -3.58 19.83 -6.08
N PRO A 157 -2.25 19.82 -5.91
CA PRO A 157 -1.58 18.80 -5.09
C PRO A 157 -2.02 18.77 -3.64
N TYR A 158 -2.22 19.96 -3.03
CA TYR A 158 -2.39 20.12 -1.59
C TYR A 158 -3.03 21.48 -1.23
N ILE A 159 -3.55 21.62 -0.01
CA ILE A 159 -3.92 22.91 0.59
C ILE A 159 -2.79 23.31 1.53
N LYS A 160 -2.19 24.48 1.34
CA LYS A 160 -1.09 24.95 2.20
C LYS A 160 -1.56 25.08 3.65
N ASN A 161 -0.75 24.65 4.60
CA ASN A 161 -1.09 24.62 6.03
C ASN A 161 -1.53 25.98 6.56
N GLU A 162 -0.87 27.07 6.14
CA GLU A 162 -1.21 28.44 6.49
C GLU A 162 -2.63 28.86 6.10
N ASN A 163 -3.18 28.22 5.07
CA ASN A 163 -4.51 28.50 4.57
C ASN A 163 -5.63 27.71 5.28
N ILE A 164 -5.28 26.66 6.03
CA ILE A 164 -6.28 25.82 6.70
C ILE A 164 -7.10 26.61 7.71
N PRO A 165 -6.53 27.37 8.65
CA PRO A 165 -7.30 28.21 9.57
C PRO A 165 -8.14 29.29 8.86
N HIS A 166 -7.61 29.85 7.76
CA HIS A 166 -8.30 30.86 6.98
C HIS A 166 -9.57 30.33 6.33
N HIS A 167 -9.53 29.09 5.79
CA HIS A 167 -10.65 28.49 5.07
C HIS A 167 -11.66 27.80 5.99
N PHE A 168 -11.23 27.24 7.11
CA PHE A 168 -12.05 26.36 7.95
C PHE A 168 -12.22 26.85 9.39
N GLY A 169 -11.47 27.87 9.81
CA GLY A 169 -11.42 28.27 11.21
C GLY A 169 -10.84 27.18 12.10
N SER A 170 -11.40 27.04 13.31
CA SER A 170 -10.95 26.04 14.30
C SER A 170 -11.65 24.69 14.18
N PHE A 171 -12.57 24.52 13.23
CA PHE A 171 -13.36 23.28 13.13
C PHE A 171 -13.38 22.71 11.71
N VAL A 172 -12.58 21.69 11.48
CA VAL A 172 -12.47 21.01 10.19
C VAL A 172 -13.19 19.67 10.24
N THR A 173 -14.09 19.44 9.29
CA THR A 173 -14.74 18.14 9.08
C THR A 173 -14.45 17.63 7.67
N LEU A 174 -14.58 16.34 7.44
CA LEU A 174 -14.45 15.77 6.10
C LEU A 174 -15.44 16.42 5.12
N ASN A 175 -16.66 16.74 5.57
CA ASN A 175 -17.69 17.36 4.73
C ASN A 175 -17.29 18.76 4.27
N ASN A 176 -16.85 19.66 5.20
CA ASN A 176 -16.47 21.01 4.80
C ASN A 176 -15.14 21.04 4.02
N MET A 177 -14.20 20.15 4.33
CA MET A 177 -12.98 19.99 3.55
C MET A 177 -13.29 19.58 2.10
N VAL A 178 -14.15 18.57 1.90
CA VAL A 178 -14.50 18.08 0.57
C VAL A 178 -15.35 19.12 -0.19
N ALA A 179 -16.26 19.86 0.48
CA ALA A 179 -16.98 20.95 -0.14
C ALA A 179 -16.03 22.05 -0.62
N TYR A 180 -14.98 22.38 0.13
CA TYR A 180 -13.94 23.31 -0.29
C TYR A 180 -13.17 22.78 -1.50
N ILE A 181 -12.70 21.53 -1.45
CA ILE A 181 -11.96 20.86 -2.56
C ILE A 181 -12.82 20.83 -3.84
N ALA A 182 -14.10 20.53 -3.71
CA ALA A 182 -15.05 20.50 -4.82
C ALA A 182 -15.12 21.84 -5.56
N ASN A 183 -15.06 22.94 -4.81
CA ASN A 183 -15.12 24.31 -5.34
C ASN A 183 -13.78 24.86 -5.87
N MET A 184 -12.66 24.18 -5.63
CA MET A 184 -11.35 24.62 -6.13
C MET A 184 -11.31 24.57 -7.66
N ASP A 185 -10.63 25.55 -8.26
CA ASP A 185 -10.34 25.53 -9.66
C ASP A 185 -9.38 24.36 -9.99
N LYS A 186 -9.60 23.74 -11.13
CA LYS A 186 -8.76 22.66 -11.63
C LYS A 186 -7.60 23.23 -12.45
N THR A 187 -6.41 22.69 -12.30
CA THR A 187 -5.19 23.18 -13.00
C THR A 187 -5.16 22.78 -14.47
N ASN A 188 -5.84 21.68 -14.82
CA ASN A 188 -5.90 21.10 -16.17
C ASN A 188 -7.17 20.25 -16.34
N PRO A 189 -7.58 19.94 -17.57
CA PRO A 189 -8.65 18.99 -17.83
C PRO A 189 -8.37 17.62 -17.24
N PRO A 190 -9.39 16.92 -16.72
CA PRO A 190 -9.21 15.56 -16.19
C PRO A 190 -8.70 14.59 -17.26
N GLY A 191 -7.63 13.88 -16.96
CA GLY A 191 -7.03 12.88 -17.85
C GLY A 191 -5.97 13.41 -18.81
N GLU A 192 -5.66 14.71 -18.80
CA GLU A 192 -4.69 15.32 -19.72
C GLU A 192 -3.30 15.51 -19.11
N ASP A 193 -3.21 15.62 -17.78
CA ASP A 193 -1.92 15.81 -17.11
C ASP A 193 -1.87 15.07 -15.77
N PHE A 194 -0.65 14.81 -15.28
CA PHE A 194 -0.38 14.14 -14.03
C PHE A 194 0.07 15.16 -12.96
N HIS A 195 -0.75 15.32 -11.93
CA HIS A 195 -0.43 16.11 -10.75
C HIS A 195 -0.73 15.30 -9.49
N TYR A 196 0.32 14.82 -8.82
CA TYR A 196 0.15 14.09 -7.56
C TYR A 196 -0.67 14.91 -6.56
N SER A 197 -1.88 14.45 -6.26
CA SER A 197 -2.84 15.20 -5.44
C SER A 197 -3.28 14.40 -4.21
N CYS A 198 -3.02 14.92 -3.02
CA CYS A 198 -3.58 14.44 -1.77
C CYS A 198 -5.10 14.68 -1.71
N LEU A 199 -5.57 15.76 -2.32
CA LEU A 199 -6.97 16.18 -2.29
C LEU A 199 -7.89 15.16 -2.97
N GLY A 200 -7.42 14.53 -4.06
CA GLY A 200 -8.16 13.46 -4.72
C GLY A 200 -8.44 12.27 -3.80
N PHE A 201 -7.50 11.92 -2.94
CA PHE A 201 -7.67 10.81 -2.00
C PHE A 201 -8.52 11.19 -0.78
N ILE A 202 -8.52 12.44 -0.37
CA ILE A 202 -9.51 12.96 0.61
C ILE A 202 -10.93 12.84 0.02
N CYS A 203 -11.12 13.18 -1.26
CA CYS A 203 -12.40 12.98 -1.94
C CYS A 203 -12.80 11.50 -2.01
N LEU A 204 -11.85 10.58 -2.28
CA LEU A 204 -12.13 9.14 -2.30
C LEU A 204 -12.59 8.61 -0.93
N SER A 205 -11.99 9.05 0.18
CA SER A 205 -12.47 8.67 1.52
C SER A 205 -13.88 9.17 1.82
N TYR A 206 -14.22 10.36 1.33
CA TYR A 206 -15.58 10.87 1.41
C TYR A 206 -16.55 10.01 0.58
N ILE A 207 -16.17 9.62 -0.63
CA ILE A 207 -16.99 8.76 -1.51
C ILE A 207 -17.23 7.40 -0.86
N ILE A 208 -16.21 6.79 -0.23
CA ILE A 208 -16.38 5.56 0.57
C ILE A 208 -17.48 5.77 1.62
N LYS A 209 -17.40 6.89 2.37
CA LYS A 209 -18.39 7.21 3.40
C LYS A 209 -19.80 7.43 2.83
N GLN A 210 -19.95 8.07 1.67
CA GLN A 210 -21.26 8.27 1.03
C GLN A 210 -21.92 6.95 0.61
N ILE A 211 -21.12 5.99 0.15
CA ILE A 211 -21.64 4.70 -0.33
C ILE A 211 -21.95 3.76 0.83
N THR A 212 -21.10 3.73 1.85
CA THR A 212 -21.12 2.70 2.91
C THR A 212 -21.69 3.19 4.24
N GLY A 213 -21.72 4.49 4.46
CA GLY A 213 -21.97 5.09 5.78
C GLY A 213 -20.77 5.04 6.73
N GLN A 214 -19.69 4.31 6.38
CA GLN A 214 -18.49 4.10 7.19
C GLN A 214 -17.38 5.07 6.80
N SER A 215 -16.54 5.47 7.76
CA SER A 215 -15.28 6.14 7.47
C SER A 215 -14.31 5.20 6.73
N VAL A 216 -13.26 5.75 6.10
CA VAL A 216 -12.22 4.91 5.49
C VAL A 216 -11.51 4.02 6.51
N ASP A 217 -11.42 4.46 7.76
CA ASP A 217 -10.90 3.67 8.87
C ASP A 217 -11.79 2.44 9.15
N GLU A 218 -13.06 2.68 9.49
CA GLU A 218 -14.03 1.60 9.77
C GLU A 218 -14.11 0.60 8.62
N PHE A 219 -14.22 1.10 7.40
CA PHE A 219 -14.33 0.23 6.23
C PHE A 219 -13.07 -0.60 5.98
N SER A 220 -11.88 0.01 6.05
CA SER A 220 -10.63 -0.72 5.82
C SER A 220 -10.29 -1.69 6.96
N GLN A 221 -10.61 -1.36 8.20
CA GLN A 221 -10.48 -2.28 9.32
C GLN A 221 -11.32 -3.54 9.11
N GLU A 222 -12.61 -3.37 8.82
CA GLU A 222 -13.55 -4.48 8.66
C GLU A 222 -13.24 -5.35 7.44
N ASN A 223 -12.87 -4.73 6.32
CA ASN A 223 -12.81 -5.42 5.02
C ASN A 223 -11.39 -5.79 4.57
N ILE A 224 -10.34 -5.25 5.21
CA ILE A 224 -8.95 -5.48 4.81
C ILE A 224 -8.11 -5.96 5.99
N PHE A 225 -7.97 -5.15 7.06
CA PHE A 225 -6.92 -5.39 8.06
C PHE A 225 -7.28 -6.51 9.03
N ILE A 226 -8.50 -6.52 9.57
CA ILE A 226 -8.97 -7.60 10.47
C ILE A 226 -9.00 -8.95 9.75
N PRO A 227 -9.59 -9.08 8.54
CA PRO A 227 -9.57 -10.35 7.81
C PRO A 227 -8.18 -10.89 7.51
N LEU A 228 -7.20 -10.00 7.22
CA LEU A 228 -5.82 -10.38 6.97
C LEU A 228 -5.01 -10.64 8.25
N GLY A 229 -5.54 -10.35 9.42
CA GLY A 229 -4.80 -10.45 10.69
C GLY A 229 -3.74 -9.36 10.85
N MET A 230 -3.91 -8.20 10.21
CA MET A 230 -3.02 -7.05 10.32
C MET A 230 -3.30 -6.23 11.59
N ASN A 231 -3.13 -6.86 12.75
CA ASN A 231 -3.58 -6.36 14.06
C ASN A 231 -2.85 -5.09 14.55
N HIS A 232 -1.78 -4.69 13.87
CA HIS A 232 -1.05 -3.45 14.16
C HIS A 232 -1.13 -2.47 12.97
N THR A 233 -2.26 -2.48 12.25
CA THR A 233 -2.54 -1.56 11.13
C THR A 233 -3.87 -0.86 11.40
N PHE A 234 -3.82 0.45 11.59
CA PHE A 234 -4.99 1.25 11.97
C PHE A 234 -4.74 2.75 11.72
N PHE A 235 -5.81 3.51 11.64
CA PHE A 235 -5.77 4.94 11.88
C PHE A 235 -5.82 5.19 13.40
N ASN A 236 -5.24 6.31 13.86
CA ASN A 236 -5.25 6.67 15.28
C ASN A 236 -4.87 5.52 16.22
N PRO A 237 -3.58 5.23 16.40
CA PRO A 237 -3.11 4.14 17.25
C PRO A 237 -3.76 4.15 18.64
N PRO A 238 -4.23 2.99 19.13
CA PRO A 238 -4.74 2.87 20.50
C PRO A 238 -3.71 3.36 21.52
N GLU A 239 -4.17 3.93 22.63
CA GLU A 239 -3.31 4.58 23.63
C GLU A 239 -2.20 3.66 24.13
N GLU A 240 -2.54 2.38 24.39
CA GLU A 240 -1.61 1.35 24.84
C GLU A 240 -0.49 1.04 23.83
N LEU A 241 -0.74 1.29 22.53
CA LEU A 241 0.22 1.06 21.45
C LEU A 241 1.01 2.32 21.08
N LYS A 242 0.64 3.51 21.53
CA LYS A 242 1.36 4.76 21.22
C LYS A 242 2.82 4.71 21.64
N LYS A 243 3.17 3.99 22.72
CA LYS A 243 4.55 3.77 23.15
C LYS A 243 5.39 3.05 22.11
N LYS A 244 4.78 2.18 21.27
CA LYS A 244 5.41 1.46 20.16
C LYS A 244 5.45 2.28 18.86
N CYS A 245 4.77 3.43 18.80
CA CYS A 245 4.82 4.28 17.64
C CYS A 245 6.19 4.96 17.55
N VAL A 246 6.73 4.97 16.34
CA VAL A 246 7.94 5.72 16.01
C VAL A 246 7.54 7.18 15.82
N PRO A 247 8.16 8.14 16.53
CA PRO A 247 7.83 9.55 16.37
C PRO A 247 8.26 10.06 15.00
N THR A 248 7.51 11.03 14.51
CA THR A 248 7.85 11.80 13.32
C THR A 248 8.48 13.16 13.73
N GLU A 249 7.94 14.26 13.30
CA GLU A 249 8.50 15.58 13.51
C GLU A 249 8.23 16.12 14.92
N VAL A 250 9.08 17.01 15.41
CA VAL A 250 8.82 17.83 16.59
C VAL A 250 8.37 19.22 16.12
N ILE A 251 7.11 19.56 16.40
CA ILE A 251 6.49 20.84 16.01
C ILE A 251 6.12 21.60 17.28
N GLU A 252 6.66 22.80 17.47
CA GLU A 252 6.37 23.65 18.63
C GLU A 252 6.45 22.85 19.97
N ASP A 253 7.56 22.13 20.19
CA ASP A 253 7.83 21.26 21.33
C ASP A 253 6.93 20.01 21.44
N LEU A 254 6.00 19.79 20.54
CA LEU A 254 5.20 18.58 20.45
C LEU A 254 5.87 17.54 19.55
N CYS A 255 6.34 16.46 20.17
CA CYS A 255 6.79 15.28 19.42
C CYS A 255 5.59 14.49 18.88
N LEU A 256 5.44 14.41 17.58
CA LEU A 256 4.35 13.68 16.92
C LEU A 256 4.58 12.17 17.02
N LYS A 257 4.17 11.57 18.12
CA LYS A 257 4.27 10.13 18.39
C LYS A 257 2.88 9.49 18.48
N GLY A 258 2.54 8.61 17.53
CA GLY A 258 1.19 8.08 17.41
C GLY A 258 0.15 9.13 17.00
N LEU A 259 0.62 10.25 16.48
CA LEU A 259 -0.19 11.30 15.85
C LEU A 259 0.25 11.44 14.40
N VAL A 260 -0.71 11.55 13.50
CA VAL A 260 -0.42 11.64 12.06
C VAL A 260 0.41 12.88 11.72
N HIS A 261 1.45 12.66 10.92
CA HIS A 261 2.35 13.73 10.46
C HIS A 261 1.69 14.67 9.46
N ASP A 262 0.92 14.13 8.51
CA ASP A 262 0.25 14.93 7.47
C ASP A 262 -0.73 15.95 8.08
N PRO A 263 -0.54 17.27 7.84
CA PRO A 263 -1.37 18.29 8.47
C PRO A 263 -2.84 18.24 8.06
N LEU A 264 -3.18 17.89 6.80
CA LEU A 264 -4.57 17.77 6.37
C LEU A 264 -5.25 16.58 7.05
N ALA A 265 -4.56 15.45 7.17
CA ALA A 265 -5.09 14.31 7.91
C ALA A 265 -5.23 14.62 9.40
N ARG A 266 -4.27 15.36 9.99
CA ARG A 266 -4.28 15.73 11.41
C ARG A 266 -5.48 16.63 11.75
N VAL A 267 -5.79 17.65 10.94
CA VAL A 267 -6.97 18.50 11.17
C VAL A 267 -8.29 17.77 10.93
N LEU A 268 -8.28 16.68 10.18
CA LEU A 268 -9.41 15.75 10.02
C LEU A 268 -9.52 14.70 11.13
N GLY A 269 -8.76 14.88 12.23
CA GLY A 269 -8.79 13.96 13.36
C GLY A 269 -8.01 12.66 13.16
N GLY A 270 -7.04 12.64 12.23
CA GLY A 270 -6.17 11.49 11.96
C GLY A 270 -6.71 10.50 10.94
N ILE A 271 -7.96 10.63 10.49
CA ILE A 271 -8.62 9.71 9.55
C ILE A 271 -8.82 10.42 8.22
N SER A 272 -8.02 10.06 7.24
CA SER A 272 -8.09 10.66 5.90
C SER A 272 -7.66 9.67 4.80
N GLY A 273 -8.21 9.83 3.60
CA GLY A 273 -7.87 8.96 2.48
C GLY A 273 -6.46 9.16 1.93
N ASN A 274 -5.80 10.28 2.22
CA ASN A 274 -4.47 10.59 1.73
C ASN A 274 -3.33 10.17 2.66
N ALA A 275 -3.58 10.10 3.97
CA ALA A 275 -2.61 9.79 5.02
C ALA A 275 -3.33 9.43 6.33
N GLY A 276 -2.58 8.99 7.36
CA GLY A 276 -3.11 8.69 8.70
C GLY A 276 -3.08 7.22 9.06
N LEU A 277 -2.72 6.34 8.13
CA LEU A 277 -2.54 4.92 8.43
C LEU A 277 -1.21 4.69 9.12
N PHE A 278 -1.24 3.92 10.20
CA PHE A 278 -0.07 3.42 10.92
C PHE A 278 0.06 1.92 10.73
N SER A 279 1.28 1.39 10.65
CA SER A 279 1.51 -0.05 10.55
C SER A 279 2.94 -0.45 10.94
N THR A 280 3.17 -1.76 11.00
CA THR A 280 4.48 -2.39 11.17
C THR A 280 4.98 -2.98 9.86
N ALA A 281 6.29 -3.27 9.75
CA ALA A 281 6.84 -3.96 8.58
C ALA A 281 6.22 -5.35 8.39
N SER A 282 5.96 -6.08 9.49
CA SER A 282 5.33 -7.41 9.44
C SER A 282 3.90 -7.36 8.90
N ASN A 283 3.08 -6.39 9.31
CA ASN A 283 1.72 -6.25 8.78
C ASN A 283 1.72 -5.84 7.30
N LEU A 284 2.61 -4.92 6.90
CA LEU A 284 2.76 -4.59 5.49
C LEU A 284 3.24 -5.77 4.64
N SER A 285 4.04 -6.68 5.20
CA SER A 285 4.44 -7.90 4.48
C SER A 285 3.26 -8.83 4.20
N ILE A 286 2.29 -8.92 5.11
CA ILE A 286 1.03 -9.65 4.89
C ILE A 286 0.27 -9.03 3.72
N PHE A 287 0.15 -7.71 3.69
CA PHE A 287 -0.51 -6.99 2.60
C PHE A 287 0.22 -7.18 1.26
N ALA A 288 1.55 -7.12 1.24
CA ALA A 288 2.36 -7.35 0.05
C ALA A 288 2.18 -8.77 -0.50
N GLN A 289 2.19 -9.77 0.38
CA GLN A 289 1.94 -11.18 0.03
C GLN A 289 0.52 -11.38 -0.51
N MET A 290 -0.49 -10.74 0.08
CA MET A 290 -1.87 -10.75 -0.43
C MET A 290 -1.90 -10.26 -1.88
N LEU A 291 -1.22 -9.17 -2.21
CA LEU A 291 -1.14 -8.65 -3.59
C LEU A 291 -0.40 -9.61 -4.53
N LEU A 292 0.77 -10.15 -4.12
CA LEU A 292 1.53 -11.14 -4.90
C LEU A 292 0.72 -12.41 -5.17
N ASN A 293 -0.11 -12.83 -4.22
CA ASN A 293 -1.03 -13.96 -4.35
C ASN A 293 -2.36 -13.58 -5.02
N LYS A 294 -2.37 -12.48 -5.78
CA LYS A 294 -3.54 -12.04 -6.55
C LYS A 294 -4.80 -11.85 -5.70
N GLY A 295 -4.62 -11.17 -4.57
CA GLY A 295 -5.70 -10.73 -3.69
C GLY A 295 -6.05 -11.67 -2.54
N GLU A 296 -5.22 -12.68 -2.25
CA GLU A 296 -5.48 -13.67 -1.19
C GLU A 296 -4.26 -13.87 -0.28
N PHE A 297 -4.49 -14.05 1.00
CA PHE A 297 -3.47 -14.46 1.97
C PHE A 297 -4.05 -15.46 2.97
N ASN A 298 -3.37 -16.60 3.16
CA ASN A 298 -3.77 -17.68 4.07
C ASN A 298 -5.25 -18.12 3.92
N GLY A 299 -5.75 -18.19 2.67
CA GLY A 299 -7.14 -18.56 2.38
C GLY A 299 -8.16 -17.43 2.54
N VAL A 300 -7.74 -16.25 2.96
CA VAL A 300 -8.59 -15.06 3.06
C VAL A 300 -8.43 -14.22 1.80
N ARG A 301 -9.53 -14.05 1.06
CA ARG A 301 -9.56 -13.23 -0.16
C ARG A 301 -10.10 -11.84 0.14
N ILE A 302 -9.30 -10.83 -0.19
CA ILE A 302 -9.66 -9.40 -0.09
C ILE A 302 -10.11 -8.87 -1.45
N LEU A 303 -9.38 -9.22 -2.50
CA LEU A 303 -9.64 -8.79 -3.89
C LEU A 303 -9.60 -9.99 -4.84
N SER A 304 -10.30 -9.89 -5.95
CA SER A 304 -10.16 -10.85 -7.05
C SER A 304 -8.82 -10.66 -7.77
N PRO A 305 -8.33 -11.70 -8.48
CA PRO A 305 -7.12 -11.57 -9.32
C PRO A 305 -7.22 -10.43 -10.34
N LEU A 306 -8.39 -10.23 -10.95
CA LEU A 306 -8.61 -9.17 -11.94
C LEU A 306 -8.56 -7.78 -11.32
N SER A 307 -9.03 -7.61 -10.08
CA SER A 307 -8.94 -6.31 -9.39
C SER A 307 -7.50 -5.96 -9.01
N VAL A 308 -6.73 -6.94 -8.53
CA VAL A 308 -5.30 -6.73 -8.27
C VAL A 308 -4.57 -6.36 -9.55
N GLU A 309 -4.75 -7.11 -10.64
CA GLU A 309 -4.16 -6.81 -11.94
C GLU A 309 -4.55 -5.40 -12.40
N ARG A 310 -5.85 -5.07 -12.33
CA ARG A 310 -6.36 -3.77 -12.77
C ARG A 310 -5.79 -2.59 -12.00
N MET A 311 -5.57 -2.74 -10.70
CA MET A 311 -5.03 -1.64 -9.88
C MET A 311 -3.51 -1.51 -9.94
N THR A 312 -2.81 -2.59 -10.32
CA THR A 312 -1.33 -2.64 -10.36
C THR A 312 -0.76 -2.61 -11.77
N GLU A 313 -1.55 -2.27 -12.77
CA GLU A 313 -1.13 -1.94 -14.14
C GLU A 313 -1.30 -0.45 -14.40
N ILE A 314 -0.49 0.10 -15.32
CA ILE A 314 -0.69 1.48 -15.78
C ILE A 314 -2.09 1.63 -16.35
N TYR A 315 -2.84 2.60 -15.85
CA TYR A 315 -4.21 2.82 -16.28
C TYR A 315 -4.25 3.34 -17.73
N ARG A 316 -4.78 2.54 -18.65
CA ARG A 316 -4.66 2.75 -20.11
C ARG A 316 -5.09 4.13 -20.60
N SER A 317 -6.13 4.73 -20.01
CA SER A 317 -6.63 6.04 -20.43
C SER A 317 -5.66 7.19 -20.13
N VAL A 318 -4.69 6.97 -19.22
CA VAL A 318 -3.66 7.94 -18.82
C VAL A 318 -2.29 7.28 -18.75
N PHE A 319 -1.95 6.53 -19.78
CA PHE A 319 -0.69 5.78 -19.86
C PHE A 319 0.53 6.66 -19.58
N PHE A 320 0.50 7.92 -20.01
CA PHE A 320 1.56 8.90 -19.77
C PHE A 320 1.84 9.19 -18.29
N SER A 321 0.85 8.93 -17.41
CA SER A 321 1.01 9.19 -15.98
C SER A 321 1.91 8.20 -15.26
N GLY A 322 2.13 7.00 -15.84
CA GLY A 322 2.86 5.92 -15.21
C GLY A 322 2.19 5.39 -13.93
N ARG A 323 0.86 5.61 -13.77
CA ARG A 323 0.11 5.27 -12.54
C ARG A 323 -0.92 4.18 -12.77
N GLY A 324 -0.99 3.26 -11.81
CA GLY A 324 -2.14 2.40 -11.61
C GLY A 324 -3.17 3.04 -10.69
N LEU A 325 -4.15 2.26 -10.23
CA LEU A 325 -5.18 2.77 -9.33
C LEU A 325 -4.65 2.85 -7.87
N GLY A 326 -4.09 3.99 -7.53
CA GLY A 326 -3.44 4.25 -6.24
C GLY A 326 -1.97 3.85 -6.18
N TRP A 327 -1.44 3.14 -7.17
CA TRP A 327 -0.05 2.67 -7.22
C TRP A 327 0.80 3.47 -8.18
N ASP A 328 2.08 3.55 -7.87
CA ASP A 328 3.14 4.07 -8.74
C ASP A 328 3.79 2.92 -9.48
N LEU A 329 3.99 3.06 -10.79
CA LEU A 329 4.70 2.10 -11.62
C LEU A 329 5.89 2.79 -12.31
N GLU A 330 5.62 3.80 -13.14
CA GLU A 330 6.63 4.46 -13.98
C GLU A 330 6.42 5.99 -14.01
N SER A 331 5.89 6.57 -12.92
CA SER A 331 5.74 8.02 -12.82
C SER A 331 7.07 8.71 -12.46
N PRO A 332 7.15 10.04 -12.48
CA PRO A 332 8.33 10.77 -12.01
C PRO A 332 8.75 10.46 -10.56
N TYR A 333 7.92 9.79 -9.78
CA TYR A 333 8.20 9.38 -8.39
C TYR A 333 8.64 7.91 -8.25
N SER A 334 8.66 7.12 -9.35
CA SER A 334 8.91 5.67 -9.34
C SER A 334 10.36 5.27 -9.06
N SER A 335 11.31 6.21 -9.08
CA SER A 335 12.74 5.95 -8.84
C SER A 335 13.04 5.14 -7.58
N SER A 336 12.12 5.15 -6.60
CA SER A 336 12.22 4.34 -5.38
C SER A 336 12.13 2.83 -5.61
N GLY A 337 11.62 2.38 -6.76
CA GLY A 337 11.58 0.98 -7.17
C GLY A 337 12.93 0.41 -7.60
N GLY A 338 13.95 1.27 -7.78
CA GLY A 338 15.26 0.87 -8.28
C GLY A 338 15.27 0.63 -9.80
N ASP A 339 16.38 0.07 -10.28
CA ASP A 339 16.66 -0.03 -11.71
C ASP A 339 16.54 -1.48 -12.24
N LEU A 340 16.39 -2.46 -11.34
CA LEU A 340 16.50 -3.90 -11.68
C LEU A 340 15.18 -4.66 -11.61
N PHE A 341 14.15 -4.12 -11.01
CA PHE A 341 12.82 -4.72 -11.02
C PHE A 341 12.19 -4.64 -12.41
N GLY A 342 11.28 -5.57 -12.70
CA GLY A 342 10.59 -5.65 -13.99
C GLY A 342 9.64 -4.48 -14.23
N ALA A 343 9.27 -4.28 -15.50
CA ALA A 343 8.37 -3.19 -15.93
C ALA A 343 6.96 -3.25 -15.31
N ARG A 344 6.58 -4.39 -14.72
CA ARG A 344 5.32 -4.55 -14.00
C ARG A 344 5.45 -4.34 -12.49
N SER A 345 6.63 -3.92 -12.02
CA SER A 345 6.80 -3.57 -10.62
C SER A 345 5.96 -2.34 -10.26
N PHE A 346 5.45 -2.34 -9.07
CA PHE A 346 4.63 -1.24 -8.56
C PHE A 346 4.93 -1.01 -7.09
N GLY A 347 4.68 0.19 -6.64
CA GLY A 347 4.93 0.54 -5.26
C GLY A 347 4.32 1.88 -4.88
N HIS A 348 4.65 2.33 -3.70
CA HIS A 348 4.35 3.69 -3.25
C HIS A 348 5.30 4.10 -2.14
N THR A 349 5.43 5.39 -1.93
CA THR A 349 6.27 5.99 -0.89
C THR A 349 5.45 6.83 0.08
N GLY A 350 5.94 6.95 1.32
CA GLY A 350 5.41 7.86 2.32
C GLY A 350 6.40 8.98 2.62
N TYR A 351 5.87 10.17 2.88
CA TYR A 351 6.65 11.37 3.18
C TYR A 351 7.55 11.19 4.41
N THR A 352 7.07 10.49 5.42
CA THR A 352 7.77 10.17 6.66
C THR A 352 9.02 9.31 6.49
N GLY A 353 9.21 8.72 5.30
CA GLY A 353 10.37 7.88 4.98
C GLY A 353 10.01 6.42 4.71
N THR A 354 8.73 6.10 4.63
CA THR A 354 8.22 4.76 4.37
C THR A 354 8.14 4.43 2.88
N SER A 355 8.24 3.16 2.52
CA SER A 355 7.99 2.67 1.15
C SER A 355 7.63 1.19 1.13
N LEU A 356 6.87 0.81 0.12
CA LEU A 356 6.55 -0.56 -0.26
C LEU A 356 6.69 -0.67 -1.77
N TRP A 357 7.54 -1.59 -2.26
CA TRP A 357 7.68 -1.95 -3.66
C TRP A 357 7.50 -3.43 -3.84
N ILE A 358 6.82 -3.81 -4.91
CA ILE A 358 6.44 -5.19 -5.23
C ILE A 358 6.76 -5.45 -6.69
N ASP A 359 7.50 -6.52 -6.96
CA ASP A 359 7.72 -7.01 -8.32
C ASP A 359 7.00 -8.34 -8.50
N PRO A 360 5.90 -8.38 -9.27
CA PRO A 360 5.14 -9.60 -9.51
C PRO A 360 5.87 -10.60 -10.39
N GLU A 361 6.91 -10.20 -11.14
CA GLU A 361 7.69 -11.11 -11.99
C GLU A 361 8.66 -11.96 -11.19
N THR A 362 9.37 -11.34 -10.26
CA THR A 362 10.28 -12.03 -9.34
C THR A 362 9.58 -12.47 -8.05
N GLN A 363 8.35 -12.01 -7.84
CA GLN A 363 7.55 -12.19 -6.64
C GLN A 363 8.24 -11.66 -5.37
N ILE A 364 9.07 -10.64 -5.50
CA ILE A 364 9.74 -9.95 -4.39
C ILE A 364 8.91 -8.74 -3.97
N TYR A 365 8.90 -8.50 -2.65
CA TYR A 365 8.51 -7.23 -2.08
C TYR A 365 9.62 -6.67 -1.20
N VAL A 366 9.73 -5.34 -1.18
CA VAL A 366 10.68 -4.58 -0.36
C VAL A 366 9.90 -3.56 0.45
N ILE A 367 10.05 -3.63 1.76
CA ILE A 367 9.49 -2.69 2.72
C ILE A 367 10.66 -1.97 3.40
N LEU A 368 10.66 -0.64 3.34
CA LEU A 368 11.54 0.21 4.12
C LEU A 368 10.67 1.17 4.93
N LEU A 369 10.78 1.09 6.24
CA LEU A 369 10.12 2.01 7.15
C LEU A 369 11.19 2.80 7.91
N THR A 370 11.17 4.11 7.76
CA THR A 370 12.03 5.03 8.50
C THR A 370 11.20 6.19 9.06
N ASN A 371 11.77 6.93 9.97
CA ASN A 371 11.26 8.19 10.45
C ASN A 371 12.18 9.34 10.08
N ARG A 372 12.54 9.46 8.79
CA ARG A 372 13.49 10.48 8.29
C ARG A 372 13.14 11.91 8.70
N VAL A 373 11.87 12.18 8.99
CA VAL A 373 11.38 13.49 9.44
C VAL A 373 11.61 13.74 10.94
N HIS A 374 12.17 12.77 11.67
CA HIS A 374 12.44 12.91 13.10
C HIS A 374 13.89 13.32 13.34
N PRO A 375 14.15 14.29 14.22
CA PRO A 375 13.19 15.18 14.90
C PRO A 375 12.75 16.36 14.04
N ASP A 376 13.44 16.60 12.93
CA ASP A 376 13.19 17.67 11.96
C ASP A 376 13.22 17.12 10.53
N ASP A 377 12.46 17.74 9.64
CA ASP A 377 12.29 17.28 8.25
C ASP A 377 13.49 17.66 7.35
N ARG A 378 14.68 17.10 7.64
CA ARG A 378 15.91 17.37 6.88
C ARG A 378 16.45 16.20 6.07
N GLY A 379 16.17 14.99 6.48
CA GLY A 379 16.68 13.77 5.85
C GLY A 379 16.06 13.45 4.49
N SER A 380 16.77 12.63 3.70
CA SER A 380 16.28 12.11 2.41
C SER A 380 16.54 10.62 2.29
N VAL A 381 15.54 9.88 1.85
CA VAL A 381 15.62 8.42 1.65
C VAL A 381 15.36 8.00 0.20
N VAL A 382 15.30 8.95 -0.74
CA VAL A 382 15.00 8.64 -2.16
C VAL A 382 16.04 7.67 -2.72
N SER A 383 17.33 8.01 -2.61
CA SER A 383 18.42 7.16 -3.07
C SER A 383 18.55 5.86 -2.28
N LEU A 384 18.27 5.90 -0.96
CA LEU A 384 18.31 4.71 -0.11
C LEU A 384 17.28 3.66 -0.55
N ARG A 385 16.04 4.06 -0.82
CA ARG A 385 14.96 3.19 -1.33
C ARG A 385 15.37 2.46 -2.59
N SER A 386 15.85 3.21 -3.60
CA SER A 386 16.30 2.69 -4.89
C SER A 386 17.44 1.68 -4.73
N LYS A 387 18.46 2.00 -3.93
CA LYS A 387 19.60 1.11 -3.69
C LYS A 387 19.20 -0.18 -2.99
N ILE A 388 18.30 -0.13 -2.00
CA ILE A 388 17.80 -1.33 -1.31
C ILE A 388 17.00 -2.20 -2.30
N ALA A 389 16.15 -1.61 -3.13
CA ALA A 389 15.42 -2.32 -4.17
C ALA A 389 16.37 -3.02 -5.16
N ASN A 390 17.45 -2.36 -5.58
CA ASN A 390 18.48 -2.95 -6.45
C ASN A 390 19.21 -4.12 -5.78
N ILE A 391 19.56 -4.01 -4.50
CA ILE A 391 20.18 -5.12 -3.76
C ILE A 391 19.20 -6.29 -3.65
N ALA A 392 17.93 -6.04 -3.33
CA ALA A 392 16.91 -7.08 -3.25
C ALA A 392 16.75 -7.82 -4.58
N ALA A 393 16.64 -7.08 -5.70
CA ALA A 393 16.52 -7.66 -7.03
C ALA A 393 17.79 -8.45 -7.43
N SER A 394 18.98 -7.92 -7.19
CA SER A 394 20.25 -8.57 -7.54
C SER A 394 20.62 -9.75 -6.64
N SER A 395 19.95 -9.91 -5.50
CA SER A 395 20.12 -11.06 -4.62
C SER A 395 19.60 -12.37 -5.21
N LEU A 396 18.71 -12.31 -6.22
CA LEU A 396 18.19 -13.48 -6.93
C LEU A 396 19.30 -14.15 -7.74
N LEU A 397 19.59 -15.42 -7.45
CA LEU A 397 20.61 -16.20 -8.15
C LEU A 397 20.11 -16.89 -9.42
N LYS A 398 18.78 -16.99 -9.61
CA LYS A 398 18.13 -17.46 -10.83
C LYS A 398 16.81 -16.73 -11.01
N LYS A 399 16.55 -16.24 -12.22
CA LYS A 399 15.21 -15.82 -12.64
C LYS A 399 14.32 -17.07 -12.68
N GLN A 400 13.17 -17.04 -12.01
CA GLN A 400 12.19 -18.14 -12.06
C GLN A 400 11.43 -18.14 -13.37
#